data_a62bbf651f3f74c135231b6f77f506c1
#
_entry.id   a62bbf651f3f74c135231b6f77f506c1
#
_cell.length_a   1.000
_cell.length_b   1.000
_cell.length_c   1.000
_cell.angle_alpha   90.00
_cell.angle_beta   90.00
_cell.angle_gamma   90.00
#
_symmetry.space_group_name_H-M   'P 1'
#
loop_
_entity.id
_entity.type
_entity.pdbx_description
1 polymer ?
#
loop_
_entity_poly.entity_id
_entity_poly.type
_entity_poly.pdbx_seq_one_letter_code
_entity_poly.pdbx_strand_id
1 'polypeptide(L)'
;MPERLALAVAAGAETLDFRKEDIYDRIMELTSGRGADACIDAVGTEADSMASIDSIVDRVKVATFMGTDRPHVLRQAIHCCRNFGTVSVIGVYGGFLDKIPMGSAINRGLTFRMAQTPVQHYLPKLLERVENGEIDPSFVITHRAPLEQGPDLYKTFRDKKDGCIKVVLKP
;
A
#
# COMPACT_ATOMS: atom_id res chain seq x y z
N MET A 1 -1.92 -0.95 -11.86
CA MET A 1 -2.91 -1.85 -12.52
C MET A 1 -4.16 -1.05 -12.76
N PRO A 2 -4.65 -0.99 -14.01
CA PRO A 2 -5.79 -0.13 -14.37
C PRO A 2 -7.05 -0.43 -13.56
N GLU A 3 -7.33 -1.71 -13.31
CA GLU A 3 -8.53 -2.16 -12.58
C GLU A 3 -8.55 -1.67 -11.12
N ARG A 4 -7.38 -1.64 -10.47
CA ARG A 4 -7.25 -1.16 -9.10
C ARG A 4 -7.38 0.35 -9.01
N LEU A 5 -6.82 1.08 -9.99
CA LEU A 5 -7.02 2.53 -10.08
C LEU A 5 -8.49 2.86 -10.33
N ALA A 6 -9.16 2.15 -11.24
CA ALA A 6 -10.58 2.34 -11.50
C ALA A 6 -11.44 2.09 -10.25
N LEU A 7 -11.11 1.06 -9.47
CA LEU A 7 -11.81 0.77 -8.21
C LEU A 7 -11.62 1.90 -7.19
N ALA A 8 -10.41 2.44 -7.06
CA ALA A 8 -10.15 3.56 -6.16
C ALA A 8 -10.90 4.83 -6.58
N VAL A 9 -10.95 5.12 -7.89
CA VAL A 9 -11.75 6.23 -8.44
C VAL A 9 -13.24 6.03 -8.14
N ALA A 10 -13.76 4.81 -8.32
CA ALA A 10 -15.16 4.50 -8.00
C ALA A 10 -15.47 4.67 -6.50
N ALA A 11 -14.47 4.50 -5.63
CA ALA A 11 -14.57 4.76 -4.20
C ALA A 11 -14.38 6.26 -3.84
N GLY A 12 -14.24 7.16 -4.82
CA GLY A 12 -14.11 8.60 -4.63
C GLY A 12 -12.68 9.10 -4.40
N ALA A 13 -11.66 8.26 -4.62
CA ALA A 13 -10.27 8.68 -4.49
C ALA A 13 -9.72 9.28 -5.78
N GLU A 14 -8.83 10.26 -5.66
CA GLU A 14 -7.97 10.67 -6.76
C GLU A 14 -6.82 9.66 -6.88
N THR A 15 -6.49 9.26 -8.11
CA THR A 15 -5.49 8.21 -8.36
C THR A 15 -4.34 8.72 -9.19
N LEU A 16 -3.12 8.34 -8.82
CA LEU A 16 -1.89 8.67 -9.52
C LEU A 16 -1.21 7.38 -10.00
N ASP A 17 -0.83 7.33 -11.27
CA ASP A 17 -0.05 6.21 -11.81
C ASP A 17 1.44 6.58 -11.81
N PHE A 18 2.19 6.08 -10.84
CA PHE A 18 3.62 6.34 -10.67
C PHE A 18 4.49 5.99 -11.90
N ARG A 19 3.93 5.29 -12.88
CA ARG A 19 4.61 4.97 -14.15
C ARG A 19 4.48 6.08 -15.18
N LYS A 20 3.56 7.03 -14.96
CA LYS A 20 3.21 8.10 -15.90
C LYS A 20 3.57 9.49 -15.39
N GLU A 21 3.66 9.63 -14.07
CA GLU A 21 3.84 10.92 -13.41
C GLU A 21 4.70 10.81 -12.16
N ASP A 22 5.35 11.91 -11.79
CA ASP A 22 6.05 12.01 -10.52
C ASP A 22 5.05 12.22 -9.38
N ILE A 23 5.06 11.29 -8.44
CA ILE A 23 4.11 11.30 -7.32
C ILE A 23 4.35 12.46 -6.37
N TYR A 24 5.62 12.80 -6.12
CA TYR A 24 5.96 13.91 -5.23
C TYR A 24 5.46 15.24 -5.80
N ASP A 25 5.79 15.53 -7.05
CA ASP A 25 5.40 16.77 -7.70
C ASP A 25 3.88 16.90 -7.75
N ARG A 26 3.18 15.81 -8.08
CA ARG A 26 1.73 15.81 -8.14
C ARG A 26 1.07 16.02 -6.77
N ILE A 27 1.58 15.38 -5.71
CA ILE A 27 1.09 15.61 -4.34
C ILE A 27 1.36 17.06 -3.90
N MET A 28 2.52 17.62 -4.22
CA MET A 28 2.81 19.02 -3.91
C MET A 28 1.85 19.96 -4.65
N GLU A 29 1.57 19.73 -5.92
CA GLU A 29 0.57 20.50 -6.68
C GLU A 29 -0.82 20.43 -6.04
N LEU A 30 -1.34 19.23 -5.76
CA LEU A 30 -2.65 19.02 -5.14
C LEU A 30 -2.80 19.63 -3.76
N THR A 31 -1.69 19.81 -3.05
CA THR A 31 -1.67 20.35 -1.68
C THR A 31 -1.10 21.76 -1.59
N SER A 32 -0.95 22.46 -2.72
CA SER A 32 -0.37 23.82 -2.80
C SER A 32 1.02 23.91 -2.13
N GLY A 33 1.87 22.90 -2.34
CA GLY A 33 3.24 22.81 -1.81
C GLY A 33 3.35 22.37 -0.36
N ARG A 34 2.24 22.11 0.32
CA ARG A 34 2.22 21.77 1.75
C ARG A 34 2.57 20.31 2.03
N GLY A 35 2.22 19.42 1.16
CA GLY A 35 2.25 17.97 1.35
C GLY A 35 1.00 17.42 2.06
N ALA A 36 0.84 16.11 2.04
CA ALA A 36 -0.31 15.41 2.60
C ALA A 36 -0.32 15.43 4.14
N ASP A 37 -1.48 15.57 4.77
CA ASP A 37 -1.64 15.57 6.24
C ASP A 37 -1.23 14.22 6.85
N ALA A 38 -1.57 13.15 6.14
CA ALA A 38 -1.22 11.78 6.51
C ALA A 38 -0.88 10.97 5.26
N CYS A 39 0.09 10.09 5.37
CA CYS A 39 0.46 9.13 4.34
C CYS A 39 0.34 7.71 4.88
N ILE A 40 -0.15 6.79 4.06
CA ILE A 40 -0.29 5.38 4.43
C ILE A 40 0.52 4.53 3.47
N ASP A 41 1.49 3.79 3.98
CA ASP A 41 2.15 2.72 3.24
C ASP A 41 1.42 1.41 3.50
N ALA A 42 0.67 0.96 2.49
CA ALA A 42 -0.08 -0.30 2.50
C ALA A 42 0.54 -1.36 1.58
N VAL A 43 1.79 -1.17 1.16
CA VAL A 43 2.48 -2.04 0.18
C VAL A 43 3.57 -2.86 0.83
N GLY A 44 4.45 -2.22 1.60
CA GLY A 44 5.58 -2.93 2.22
C GLY A 44 6.60 -3.43 1.20
N THR A 45 7.10 -4.63 1.41
CA THR A 45 8.14 -5.27 0.57
C THR A 45 7.70 -5.59 -0.86
N GLU A 46 6.40 -5.61 -1.14
CA GLU A 46 5.84 -5.91 -2.47
C GLU A 46 5.86 -4.72 -3.43
N ALA A 47 6.43 -3.61 -3.01
CA ALA A 47 6.50 -2.39 -3.81
C ALA A 47 7.25 -2.61 -5.14
N ASP A 48 6.55 -2.43 -6.25
CA ASP A 48 7.17 -2.38 -7.58
C ASP A 48 7.84 -1.02 -7.78
N SER A 49 9.15 -1.03 -8.03
CA SER A 49 9.89 0.16 -8.42
C SER A 49 10.31 0.04 -9.88
N MET A 50 9.63 0.74 -10.76
CA MET A 50 9.94 0.59 -12.20
C MET A 50 11.10 1.43 -12.72
N ALA A 51 11.67 2.35 -11.99
CA ALA A 51 12.60 3.28 -12.65
C ALA A 51 13.68 3.99 -11.82
N SER A 52 13.90 3.66 -10.57
CA SER A 52 14.98 4.33 -9.83
C SER A 52 16.26 3.49 -9.77
N ILE A 53 17.41 4.17 -9.78
CA ILE A 53 18.73 3.53 -9.58
C ILE A 53 18.72 2.72 -8.26
N ASP A 54 18.03 3.23 -7.24
CA ASP A 54 17.84 2.55 -5.96
C ASP A 54 17.13 1.20 -6.11
N SER A 55 16.17 1.08 -7.05
CA SER A 55 15.48 -0.18 -7.30
C SER A 55 16.39 -1.26 -7.90
N ILE A 56 17.36 -0.87 -8.71
CA ILE A 56 18.32 -1.79 -9.28
C ILE A 56 19.24 -2.31 -8.17
N VAL A 57 19.72 -1.43 -7.31
CA VAL A 57 20.55 -1.79 -6.14
C VAL A 57 19.78 -2.70 -5.18
N ASP A 58 18.52 -2.38 -4.90
CA ASP A 58 17.67 -3.21 -4.04
C ASP A 58 17.43 -4.60 -4.66
N ARG A 59 17.25 -4.70 -5.99
CA ARG A 59 17.16 -6.01 -6.70
C ARG A 59 18.44 -6.83 -6.59
N VAL A 60 19.59 -6.20 -6.75
CA VAL A 60 20.88 -6.90 -6.60
C VAL A 60 21.07 -7.38 -5.16
N LYS A 61 20.74 -6.56 -4.17
CA LYS A 61 20.81 -6.95 -2.75
C LYS A 61 19.91 -8.13 -2.42
N VAL A 62 18.66 -8.14 -2.92
CA VAL A 62 17.76 -9.28 -2.74
C VAL A 62 18.29 -10.54 -3.42
N ALA A 63 18.81 -10.43 -4.65
CA ALA A 63 19.39 -11.54 -5.39
C ALA A 63 20.64 -12.14 -4.69
N THR A 64 21.37 -11.33 -3.94
CA THR A 64 22.57 -11.78 -3.18
C THR A 64 22.28 -12.18 -1.73
N PHE A 65 21.01 -12.40 -1.35
CA PHE A 65 20.60 -12.70 0.02
C PHE A 65 21.04 -11.68 1.08
N MET A 66 21.38 -10.46 0.69
CA MET A 66 21.70 -9.36 1.60
C MET A 66 20.44 -8.64 2.11
N GLY A 67 19.30 -9.26 1.95
CA GLY A 67 18.00 -9.13 2.60
C GLY A 67 17.55 -7.74 3.09
N THR A 68 17.62 -6.71 2.23
CA THR A 68 16.96 -5.44 2.56
C THR A 68 15.59 -5.37 1.89
N ASP A 69 14.56 -5.06 2.68
CA ASP A 69 13.23 -4.80 2.18
C ASP A 69 13.22 -3.57 1.25
N ARG A 70 12.27 -3.52 0.32
CA ARG A 70 12.16 -2.48 -0.70
C ARG A 70 11.35 -1.29 -0.17
N PRO A 71 11.97 -0.30 0.49
CA PRO A 71 11.23 0.76 1.19
C PRO A 71 10.90 1.98 0.32
N HIS A 72 10.85 1.87 -1.01
CA HIS A 72 10.69 3.06 -1.84
C HIS A 72 9.33 3.75 -1.65
N VAL A 73 8.25 2.99 -1.41
CA VAL A 73 6.94 3.57 -1.09
C VAL A 73 6.98 4.31 0.25
N LEU A 74 7.63 3.73 1.25
CA LEU A 74 7.85 4.39 2.53
C LEU A 74 8.69 5.66 2.40
N ARG A 75 9.73 5.66 1.56
CA ARG A 75 10.52 6.87 1.25
C ARG A 75 9.64 7.95 0.64
N GLN A 76 8.81 7.61 -0.36
CA GLN A 76 7.85 8.54 -0.95
C GLN A 76 6.86 9.07 0.08
N ALA A 77 6.28 8.21 0.90
CA ALA A 77 5.36 8.61 1.96
C ALA A 77 6.00 9.64 2.92
N ILE A 78 7.26 9.41 3.31
CA ILE A 78 8.02 10.35 4.13
C ILE A 78 8.19 11.69 3.40
N HIS A 79 8.55 11.69 2.11
CA HIS A 79 8.76 12.93 1.36
C HIS A 79 7.46 13.69 1.08
N CYS A 80 6.38 12.99 0.77
CA CYS A 80 5.09 13.60 0.45
C CYS A 80 4.31 14.09 1.67
N CYS A 81 4.63 13.60 2.87
CA CYS A 81 3.95 14.01 4.09
C CYS A 81 4.34 15.45 4.48
N ARG A 82 3.40 16.27 4.94
CA ARG A 82 3.70 17.62 5.41
C ARG A 82 4.49 17.64 6.72
N ASN A 83 5.03 18.79 7.09
CA ASN A 83 5.62 18.98 8.42
C ASN A 83 4.58 18.67 9.52
N PHE A 84 5.01 17.98 10.56
CA PHE A 84 4.17 17.49 11.67
C PHE A 84 3.02 16.57 11.23
N GLY A 85 3.13 15.97 10.02
CA GLY A 85 2.17 14.99 9.53
C GLY A 85 2.41 13.58 10.08
N THR A 86 1.55 12.66 9.71
CA THR A 86 1.61 11.26 10.17
C THR A 86 1.90 10.32 9.01
N VAL A 87 2.87 9.43 9.19
CA VAL A 87 3.13 8.31 8.28
C VAL A 87 2.68 7.02 8.96
N SER A 88 1.65 6.38 8.40
CA SER A 88 1.14 5.09 8.89
C SER A 88 1.69 3.97 8.02
N VAL A 89 2.37 3.01 8.63
CA VAL A 89 2.97 1.86 7.93
C VAL A 89 2.23 0.60 8.33
N ILE A 90 1.37 0.13 7.42
CA ILE A 90 0.63 -1.13 7.54
C ILE A 90 1.16 -2.17 6.54
N GLY A 91 1.99 -1.75 5.60
CA GLY A 91 2.76 -2.63 4.74
C GLY A 91 3.74 -3.49 5.55
N VAL A 92 3.92 -4.73 5.12
CA VAL A 92 4.79 -5.67 5.86
C VAL A 92 6.24 -5.51 5.41
N TYR A 93 7.13 -5.33 6.39
CA TYR A 93 8.57 -5.32 6.23
C TYR A 93 9.17 -6.39 7.15
N GLY A 94 9.88 -7.35 6.58
CA GLY A 94 10.36 -8.54 7.29
C GLY A 94 11.85 -8.57 7.57
N GLY A 95 12.58 -7.48 7.37
CA GLY A 95 14.03 -7.47 7.51
C GLY A 95 14.61 -6.10 7.85
N PHE A 96 15.82 -5.86 7.41
CA PHE A 96 16.48 -4.58 7.59
C PHE A 96 16.03 -3.59 6.51
N LEU A 97 15.57 -2.42 6.92
CA LEU A 97 15.25 -1.31 6.02
C LEU A 97 16.51 -0.50 5.70
N ASP A 98 16.78 -0.31 4.43
CA ASP A 98 17.91 0.49 3.96
C ASP A 98 17.42 1.83 3.38
N LYS A 99 18.27 2.86 3.47
CA LYS A 99 18.08 4.17 2.86
C LYS A 99 16.76 4.88 3.26
N ILE A 100 16.32 4.71 4.50
CA ILE A 100 15.20 5.48 5.03
C ILE A 100 15.65 6.91 5.32
N PRO A 101 14.97 7.96 4.81
CA PRO A 101 15.35 9.36 5.04
C PRO A 101 14.97 9.84 6.44
N MET A 102 15.52 9.21 7.49
CA MET A 102 15.20 9.52 8.88
C MET A 102 15.56 10.96 9.26
N GLY A 103 16.65 11.51 8.71
CA GLY A 103 17.00 12.91 8.92
C GLY A 103 15.89 13.86 8.44
N SER A 104 15.31 13.58 7.29
CA SER A 104 14.16 14.36 6.78
C SER A 104 12.95 14.20 7.69
N ALA A 105 12.67 12.99 8.14
CA ALA A 105 11.53 12.73 9.03
C ALA A 105 11.67 13.47 10.37
N ILE A 106 12.87 13.45 10.97
CA ILE A 106 13.16 14.13 12.24
C ILE A 106 13.05 15.65 12.07
N ASN A 107 13.69 16.22 11.03
CA ASN A 107 13.66 17.68 10.81
C ASN A 107 12.25 18.21 10.54
N ARG A 108 11.36 17.37 10.04
CA ARG A 108 9.96 17.72 9.74
C ARG A 108 8.99 17.32 10.84
N GLY A 109 9.48 16.74 11.95
CA GLY A 109 8.67 16.36 13.10
C GLY A 109 7.59 15.34 12.77
N LEU A 110 7.86 14.36 11.87
CA LEU A 110 6.87 13.38 11.45
C LEU A 110 6.54 12.40 12.56
N THR A 111 5.25 12.05 12.66
CA THR A 111 4.78 10.97 13.52
C THR A 111 4.70 9.67 12.73
N PHE A 112 5.29 8.58 13.23
CA PHE A 112 5.14 7.25 12.66
C PHE A 112 4.18 6.40 13.48
N ARG A 113 3.25 5.73 12.77
CA ARG A 113 2.36 4.72 13.36
C ARG A 113 2.52 3.42 12.61
N MET A 114 2.94 2.40 13.30
CA MET A 114 3.26 1.10 12.71
C MET A 114 2.69 -0.01 13.58
N ALA A 115 2.07 -0.99 12.95
CA ALA A 115 1.69 -2.23 13.59
C ALA A 115 1.46 -3.31 12.53
N GLN A 116 1.75 -4.54 12.87
CA GLN A 116 1.19 -5.66 12.14
C GLN A 116 -0.31 -5.67 12.43
N THR A 117 -1.13 -5.67 11.37
CA THR A 117 -2.58 -5.40 11.43
C THR A 117 -3.25 -6.05 12.66
N PRO A 118 -3.67 -5.26 13.68
CA PRO A 118 -4.26 -5.79 14.90
C PRO A 118 -5.73 -6.13 14.68
N VAL A 119 -5.99 -7.21 13.92
CA VAL A 119 -7.32 -7.63 13.46
C VAL A 119 -8.30 -7.76 14.63
N GLN A 120 -7.90 -8.44 15.71
CA GLN A 120 -8.75 -8.67 16.86
C GLN A 120 -9.20 -7.38 17.56
N HIS A 121 -8.37 -6.34 17.49
CA HIS A 121 -8.69 -5.04 18.09
C HIS A 121 -9.73 -4.26 17.28
N TYR A 122 -9.65 -4.32 15.96
CA TYR A 122 -10.52 -3.52 15.08
C TYR A 122 -11.74 -4.26 14.56
N LEU A 123 -11.66 -5.59 14.46
CA LEU A 123 -12.73 -6.40 13.83
C LEU A 123 -14.12 -6.20 14.46
N PRO A 124 -14.28 -6.15 15.80
CA PRO A 124 -15.61 -5.96 16.39
C PRO A 124 -16.25 -4.63 15.97
N LYS A 125 -15.48 -3.54 16.01
CA LYS A 125 -15.96 -2.20 15.62
C LYS A 125 -16.28 -2.11 14.12
N LEU A 126 -15.46 -2.75 13.28
CA LEU A 126 -15.68 -2.77 11.84
C LEU A 126 -16.91 -3.59 11.48
N LEU A 127 -17.13 -4.71 12.17
CA LEU A 127 -18.32 -5.54 11.97
C LEU A 127 -19.59 -4.78 12.33
N GLU A 128 -19.62 -4.11 13.48
CA GLU A 128 -20.72 -3.24 13.89
C GLU A 128 -21.06 -2.19 12.82
N ARG A 129 -20.04 -1.54 12.22
CA ARG A 129 -20.25 -0.57 11.15
C ARG A 129 -20.82 -1.19 9.87
N VAL A 130 -20.41 -2.43 9.56
CA VAL A 130 -20.99 -3.18 8.42
C VAL A 130 -22.43 -3.53 8.69
N GLU A 131 -22.75 -4.02 9.90
CA GLU A 131 -24.11 -4.36 10.31
C GLU A 131 -25.05 -3.16 10.30
N ASN A 132 -24.53 -1.99 10.70
CA ASN A 132 -25.28 -0.73 10.66
C ASN A 132 -25.38 -0.12 9.23
N GLY A 133 -24.75 -0.72 8.22
CA GLY A 133 -24.73 -0.20 6.86
C GLY A 133 -23.90 1.06 6.66
N GLU A 134 -23.01 1.41 7.61
CA GLU A 134 -22.14 2.58 7.52
C GLU A 134 -20.99 2.37 6.51
N ILE A 135 -20.53 1.12 6.36
CA ILE A 135 -19.53 0.72 5.40
C ILE A 135 -19.93 -0.57 4.71
N ASP A 136 -19.68 -0.68 3.42
CA ASP A 136 -19.83 -1.90 2.65
C ASP A 136 -18.50 -2.31 2.02
N PRO A 137 -17.77 -3.28 2.62
CA PRO A 137 -16.51 -3.75 2.07
C PRO A 137 -16.67 -4.76 0.93
N SER A 138 -17.90 -5.12 0.56
CA SER A 138 -18.16 -6.18 -0.43
C SER A 138 -17.70 -5.79 -1.85
N PHE A 139 -17.53 -4.51 -2.14
CA PHE A 139 -17.08 -4.00 -3.45
C PHE A 139 -15.72 -4.54 -3.89
N VAL A 140 -14.88 -5.00 -2.95
CA VAL A 140 -13.58 -5.61 -3.30
C VAL A 140 -13.69 -7.09 -3.67
N ILE A 141 -14.83 -7.74 -3.43
CA ILE A 141 -15.03 -9.19 -3.68
C ILE A 141 -15.31 -9.38 -5.17
N THR A 142 -14.32 -9.87 -5.90
CA THR A 142 -14.43 -10.11 -7.34
C THR A 142 -14.78 -11.54 -7.69
N HIS A 143 -14.44 -12.50 -6.83
CA HIS A 143 -14.65 -13.93 -7.08
C HIS A 143 -15.29 -14.61 -5.89
N ARG A 144 -16.24 -15.50 -6.20
CA ARG A 144 -16.87 -16.41 -5.21
C ARG A 144 -16.89 -17.81 -5.80
N ALA A 145 -16.33 -18.78 -5.11
CA ALA A 145 -16.19 -20.13 -5.61
C ALA A 145 -16.23 -21.17 -4.49
N PRO A 146 -16.49 -22.45 -4.82
CA PRO A 146 -16.33 -23.55 -3.89
C PRO A 146 -14.85 -23.72 -3.48
N LEU A 147 -14.64 -24.31 -2.30
CA LEU A 147 -13.29 -24.49 -1.71
C LEU A 147 -12.34 -25.27 -2.63
N GLU A 148 -12.86 -26.23 -3.39
CA GLU A 148 -12.09 -27.07 -4.31
C GLU A 148 -11.36 -26.26 -5.41
N GLN A 149 -11.90 -25.12 -5.79
CA GLN A 149 -11.29 -24.22 -6.77
C GLN A 149 -10.19 -23.32 -6.17
N GLY A 150 -9.94 -23.40 -4.88
CA GLY A 150 -8.95 -22.61 -4.18
C GLY A 150 -7.57 -22.60 -4.86
N PRO A 151 -6.97 -23.75 -5.20
CA PRO A 151 -5.64 -23.79 -5.83
C PRO A 151 -5.54 -22.99 -7.14
N ASP A 152 -6.57 -23.01 -7.97
CA ASP A 152 -6.59 -22.28 -9.24
C ASP A 152 -6.83 -20.79 -9.05
N LEU A 153 -7.70 -20.42 -8.10
CA LEU A 153 -7.93 -19.04 -7.73
C LEU A 153 -6.71 -18.39 -7.08
N TYR A 154 -5.91 -19.15 -6.31
CA TYR A 154 -4.60 -18.68 -5.85
C TYR A 154 -3.65 -18.34 -7.00
N LYS A 155 -3.63 -19.16 -8.06
CA LYS A 155 -2.82 -18.86 -9.26
C LYS A 155 -3.34 -17.60 -9.96
N THR A 156 -4.66 -17.50 -10.15
CA THR A 156 -5.31 -16.34 -10.77
C THR A 156 -4.97 -15.04 -10.01
N PHE A 157 -5.07 -15.07 -8.68
CA PHE A 157 -4.73 -13.94 -7.82
C PHE A 157 -3.23 -13.59 -7.91
N ARG A 158 -2.35 -14.58 -7.77
CA ARG A 158 -0.89 -14.39 -7.88
C ARG A 158 -0.49 -13.79 -9.22
N ASP A 159 -1.05 -14.32 -10.31
CA ASP A 159 -0.73 -13.91 -11.68
C ASP A 159 -1.47 -12.62 -12.08
N LYS A 160 -2.27 -12.05 -11.17
CA LYS A 160 -3.04 -10.82 -11.36
C LYS A 160 -3.92 -10.85 -12.61
N LYS A 161 -4.55 -11.99 -12.86
CA LYS A 161 -5.43 -12.23 -14.01
C LYS A 161 -6.90 -12.03 -13.64
N ASP A 162 -7.75 -11.91 -14.65
CA ASP A 162 -9.22 -11.86 -14.55
C ASP A 162 -9.75 -10.80 -13.58
N GLY A 163 -9.04 -9.66 -13.45
CA GLY A 163 -9.42 -8.60 -12.51
C GLY A 163 -9.51 -9.06 -11.04
N CYS A 164 -8.84 -10.15 -10.67
CA CYS A 164 -8.93 -10.76 -9.35
C CYS A 164 -8.35 -9.85 -8.27
N ILE A 165 -9.22 -9.37 -7.36
CA ILE A 165 -8.86 -8.52 -6.23
C ILE A 165 -9.05 -9.27 -4.91
N LYS A 166 -10.23 -9.86 -4.70
CA LYS A 166 -10.57 -10.61 -3.51
C LYS A 166 -11.39 -11.83 -3.86
N VAL A 167 -10.96 -12.97 -3.34
CA VAL A 167 -11.67 -14.25 -3.49
C VAL A 167 -12.33 -14.65 -2.18
N VAL A 168 -13.58 -15.06 -2.25
CA VAL A 168 -14.30 -15.73 -1.16
C VAL A 168 -14.53 -17.17 -1.55
N LEU A 169 -13.98 -18.09 -0.77
CA LEU A 169 -14.20 -19.53 -0.91
C LEU A 169 -15.32 -19.96 0.03
N LYS A 170 -16.24 -20.77 -0.49
CA LYS A 170 -17.31 -21.40 0.30
C LYS A 170 -16.98 -22.86 0.51
N PRO A 171 -17.02 -23.37 1.74
CA PRO A 171 -16.86 -24.79 2.02
C PRO A 171 -17.99 -25.59 1.41
#